data_223e5ece43baa41b41febbb9be72790c
#
_entry.id   223e5ece43baa41b41febbb9be72790c
#
_cell.length_a   1.000
_cell.length_b   1.000
_cell.length_c   1.000
_cell.angle_alpha   90.00
_cell.angle_beta   90.00
_cell.angle_gamma   90.00
#
_symmetry.space_group_name_H-M   'P 1'
#
loop_
_entity.id
_entity.type
_entity.pdbx_description
1 polymer ?
#
loop_
_entity_poly.entity_id
_entity_poly.type
_entity_poly.pdbx_seq_one_letter_code
_entity_poly.pdbx_strand_id
1 'polypeptide(L)'
;YKTALKCKAEFQYVSWSGMGVYSCWVDDKAEKPLDNWLIHDLYPYTDSPLEKSLGIEDHAHHTKWDFTSYIPQVIVFNMGTNDQSWTKHIKERCDTFCEKYYAFLEMLREKNPSSYIICTYGIMGTDLLEEEISCVDKFKREHDDRIKYVPLPVQLESDGIGADWHPSE
;
A
#
# COMPACT_ATOMS: atom_id res chain seq x y z
N TYR A 1 -7.39 -11.21 7.02
CA TYR A 1 -8.04 -12.52 7.17
C TYR A 1 -9.11 -12.51 8.27
N LYS A 2 -8.73 -12.33 9.56
CA LYS A 2 -9.68 -12.40 10.70
C LYS A 2 -10.86 -11.40 10.55
N THR A 3 -10.60 -10.19 10.07
CA THR A 3 -11.63 -9.16 9.82
C THR A 3 -12.59 -9.60 8.72
N ALA A 4 -12.09 -10.11 7.60
CA ALA A 4 -12.93 -10.60 6.50
C ALA A 4 -13.85 -11.75 6.96
N LEU A 5 -13.31 -12.70 7.72
CA LEU A 5 -14.10 -13.78 8.31
C LEU A 5 -15.21 -13.26 9.25
N LYS A 6 -14.91 -12.30 10.12
CA LYS A 6 -15.91 -11.69 11.01
C LYS A 6 -17.01 -10.96 10.23
N CYS A 7 -16.66 -10.36 9.10
CA CYS A 7 -17.60 -9.69 8.20
C CYS A 7 -18.31 -10.68 7.25
N LYS A 8 -17.97 -11.97 7.27
CA LYS A 8 -18.43 -12.98 6.30
C LYS A 8 -18.20 -12.54 4.86
N ALA A 9 -17.06 -11.89 4.61
CA ALA A 9 -16.67 -11.35 3.32
C ALA A 9 -15.74 -12.32 2.61
N GLU A 10 -15.91 -12.43 1.30
CA GLU A 10 -14.89 -12.96 0.41
C GLU A 10 -13.74 -11.95 0.32
N PHE A 11 -12.51 -12.41 0.13
CA PHE A 11 -11.36 -11.52 0.11
C PHE A 11 -10.27 -11.99 -0.84
N GLN A 12 -9.53 -11.02 -1.35
CA GLN A 12 -8.28 -11.23 -2.08
C GLN A 12 -7.18 -10.37 -1.45
N TYR A 13 -5.94 -10.81 -1.56
CA TYR A 13 -4.78 -10.07 -1.12
C TYR A 13 -3.88 -9.72 -2.31
N VAL A 14 -3.45 -8.45 -2.34
CA VAL A 14 -2.34 -7.99 -3.17
C VAL A 14 -1.31 -7.41 -2.22
N SER A 15 -0.26 -8.17 -1.95
CA SER A 15 0.76 -7.77 -0.97
C SER A 15 2.10 -8.44 -1.28
N TRP A 16 3.16 -7.71 -0.97
CA TRP A 16 4.52 -8.23 -1.05
C TRP A 16 5.36 -7.62 0.08
N SER A 17 6.20 -8.43 0.73
CA SER A 17 7.04 -7.98 1.84
C SER A 17 8.03 -6.91 1.39
N GLY A 18 8.21 -5.87 2.22
CA GLY A 18 9.16 -4.80 1.97
C GLY A 18 8.72 -3.75 0.93
N MET A 19 7.57 -3.92 0.27
CA MET A 19 7.12 -3.04 -0.82
C MET A 19 6.49 -1.74 -0.30
N GLY A 20 6.77 -0.64 -0.98
CA GLY A 20 6.19 0.68 -0.74
C GLY A 20 5.45 1.24 -1.95
N VAL A 21 4.98 2.47 -1.84
CA VAL A 21 4.42 3.26 -2.96
C VAL A 21 5.47 4.17 -3.60
N TYR A 22 6.50 4.54 -2.84
CA TYR A 22 7.61 5.39 -3.27
C TYR A 22 8.96 4.68 -3.11
N SER A 23 9.17 3.96 -2.01
CA SER A 23 10.38 3.18 -1.77
C SER A 23 10.02 1.86 -1.09
N CYS A 24 10.62 0.78 -1.54
CA CYS A 24 10.72 -0.42 -0.72
C CYS A 24 11.51 -0.09 0.54
N TRP A 25 11.44 -1.00 1.53
CA TRP A 25 12.24 -0.86 2.74
C TRP A 25 13.74 -0.75 2.40
N VAL A 26 14.41 0.21 3.03
CA VAL A 26 15.85 0.44 2.91
C VAL A 26 16.49 0.57 4.28
N ASP A 27 17.76 0.25 4.38
CA ASP A 27 18.55 0.49 5.58
C ASP A 27 18.94 1.97 5.76
N ASP A 28 19.53 2.29 6.91
CA ASP A 28 19.92 3.68 7.23
C ASP A 28 21.04 4.25 6.35
N LYS A 29 21.75 3.42 5.62
CA LYS A 29 22.87 3.81 4.75
C LYS A 29 22.44 4.05 3.32
N ALA A 30 21.17 3.84 3.00
CA ALA A 30 20.66 4.01 1.65
C ALA A 30 20.83 5.46 1.19
N GLU A 31 21.47 5.65 0.03
CA GLU A 31 21.69 6.96 -0.59
C GLU A 31 20.55 7.36 -1.55
N LYS A 32 19.69 6.40 -1.93
CA LYS A 32 18.55 6.58 -2.83
C LYS A 32 17.40 5.67 -2.44
N PRO A 33 16.17 5.99 -2.87
CA PRO A 33 15.03 5.07 -2.68
C PRO A 33 15.27 3.76 -3.43
N LEU A 34 14.67 2.69 -2.95
CA LEU A 34 14.60 1.42 -3.65
C LEU A 34 13.25 1.34 -4.37
N ASP A 35 13.24 1.78 -5.63
CA ASP A 35 12.01 2.02 -6.41
C ASP A 35 11.87 1.13 -7.66
N ASN A 36 12.67 0.07 -7.74
CA ASN A 36 12.67 -0.84 -8.89
C ASN A 36 11.52 -1.85 -8.88
N TRP A 37 10.74 -1.91 -7.82
CA TRP A 37 9.57 -2.77 -7.68
C TRP A 37 8.64 -2.24 -6.57
N LEU A 38 7.61 -1.52 -6.97
CA LEU A 38 6.65 -0.87 -6.07
C LEU A 38 5.24 -1.44 -6.26
N ILE A 39 4.33 -1.10 -5.37
CA ILE A 39 2.96 -1.64 -5.42
C ILE A 39 2.25 -1.36 -6.76
N HIS A 40 2.55 -0.24 -7.41
CA HIS A 40 1.97 0.08 -8.72
C HIS A 40 2.53 -0.79 -9.85
N ASP A 41 3.70 -1.43 -9.65
CA ASP A 41 4.27 -2.41 -10.59
C ASP A 41 3.69 -3.82 -10.38
N LEU A 42 3.03 -4.05 -9.25
CA LEU A 42 2.42 -5.33 -8.89
C LEU A 42 0.91 -5.34 -9.15
N TYR A 43 0.21 -4.31 -8.70
CA TYR A 43 -1.25 -4.26 -8.64
C TYR A 43 -1.97 -4.46 -9.99
N PRO A 44 -1.46 -3.95 -11.13
CA PRO A 44 -2.13 -4.11 -12.42
C PRO A 44 -2.05 -5.52 -13.03
N TYR A 45 -1.31 -6.43 -12.42
CA TYR A 45 -0.97 -7.72 -13.01
C TYR A 45 -1.48 -8.91 -12.20
N THR A 46 -1.57 -10.07 -12.84
CA THR A 46 -2.08 -11.31 -12.24
C THR A 46 -1.08 -11.89 -11.25
N ASP A 47 0.16 -12.08 -11.67
CA ASP A 47 1.24 -12.63 -10.83
C ASP A 47 2.62 -12.20 -11.35
N SER A 48 2.90 -10.91 -11.25
CA SER A 48 4.21 -10.36 -11.66
C SER A 48 5.41 -11.05 -10.99
N PRO A 49 5.36 -11.43 -9.69
CA PRO A 49 6.47 -12.15 -9.07
C PRO A 49 6.78 -13.47 -9.73
N LEU A 50 5.77 -14.26 -10.09
CA LEU A 50 5.94 -15.52 -10.79
C LEU A 50 6.51 -15.28 -12.18
N GLU A 51 5.93 -14.39 -12.96
CA GLU A 51 6.36 -14.11 -14.34
C GLU A 51 7.81 -13.62 -14.38
N LYS A 52 8.21 -12.77 -13.42
CA LYS A 52 9.62 -12.37 -13.26
C LYS A 52 10.52 -13.57 -12.92
N SER A 53 10.09 -14.47 -12.06
CA SER A 53 10.86 -15.67 -11.73
C SER A 53 11.03 -16.61 -12.92
N LEU A 54 10.16 -16.51 -13.92
CA LEU A 54 10.23 -17.24 -15.20
C LEU A 54 11.07 -16.50 -16.26
N GLY A 55 11.72 -15.38 -15.89
CA GLY A 55 12.63 -14.62 -16.76
C GLY A 55 11.95 -13.55 -17.59
N ILE A 56 10.70 -13.19 -17.30
CA ILE A 56 10.03 -12.05 -17.94
C ILE A 56 10.31 -10.82 -17.08
N GLU A 57 11.42 -10.13 -17.36
CA GLU A 57 11.88 -8.99 -16.55
C GLU A 57 11.09 -7.69 -16.78
N ASP A 58 10.54 -7.51 -17.98
CA ASP A 58 9.80 -6.29 -18.34
C ASP A 58 8.32 -6.44 -18.00
N HIS A 59 7.84 -5.61 -17.07
CA HIS A 59 6.43 -5.57 -16.65
C HIS A 59 5.45 -5.35 -17.80
N ALA A 60 5.86 -4.69 -18.88
CA ALA A 60 5.01 -4.50 -20.05
C ALA A 60 4.54 -5.83 -20.68
N HIS A 61 5.28 -6.91 -20.44
CA HIS A 61 4.99 -8.26 -20.92
C HIS A 61 4.27 -9.14 -19.91
N HIS A 62 4.05 -8.66 -18.69
CA HIS A 62 3.31 -9.41 -17.68
C HIS A 62 1.81 -9.51 -18.00
N THR A 63 1.19 -10.59 -17.56
CA THR A 63 -0.24 -10.82 -17.72
C THR A 63 -1.04 -9.84 -16.89
N LYS A 64 -1.79 -8.96 -17.55
CA LYS A 64 -2.63 -7.97 -16.88
C LYS A 64 -3.78 -8.65 -16.14
N TRP A 65 -4.09 -8.14 -14.95
CA TRP A 65 -5.29 -8.54 -14.22
C TRP A 65 -6.55 -8.00 -14.91
N ASP A 66 -7.55 -8.87 -15.03
CA ASP A 66 -8.88 -8.46 -15.48
C ASP A 66 -9.72 -7.98 -14.29
N PHE A 67 -9.74 -6.67 -14.09
CA PHE A 67 -10.49 -6.02 -13.00
C PHE A 67 -12.01 -6.19 -13.13
N THR A 68 -12.54 -6.72 -14.24
CA THR A 68 -13.95 -7.04 -14.37
C THR A 68 -14.30 -8.41 -13.81
N SER A 69 -13.31 -9.30 -13.65
CA SER A 69 -13.49 -10.66 -13.12
C SER A 69 -13.78 -10.71 -11.62
N TYR A 70 -13.34 -9.69 -10.88
CA TYR A 70 -13.60 -9.55 -9.44
C TYR A 70 -13.71 -8.07 -9.10
N ILE A 71 -14.90 -7.64 -8.69
CA ILE A 71 -15.20 -6.24 -8.34
C ILE A 71 -15.39 -6.14 -6.82
N PRO A 72 -14.37 -5.70 -6.06
CA PRO A 72 -14.47 -5.57 -4.62
C PRO A 72 -15.44 -4.45 -4.24
N GLN A 73 -16.31 -4.68 -3.25
CA GLN A 73 -17.11 -3.60 -2.64
C GLN A 73 -16.24 -2.69 -1.78
N VAL A 74 -15.21 -3.24 -1.14
CA VAL A 74 -14.29 -2.52 -0.26
C VAL A 74 -12.86 -2.90 -0.57
N ILE A 75 -12.01 -1.89 -0.70
CA ILE A 75 -10.55 -2.05 -0.78
C ILE A 75 -9.96 -1.51 0.52
N VAL A 76 -9.17 -2.31 1.22
CA VAL A 76 -8.37 -1.85 2.35
C VAL A 76 -6.94 -1.66 1.87
N PHE A 77 -6.49 -0.41 1.90
CA PHE A 77 -5.17 0.01 1.45
C PHE A 77 -4.30 0.38 2.65
N ASN A 78 -3.27 -0.40 2.91
CA ASN A 78 -2.34 -0.22 4.03
C ASN A 78 -0.91 -0.20 3.48
N MET A 79 -0.35 0.99 3.35
CA MET A 79 1.00 1.22 2.83
C MET A 79 1.68 2.31 3.68
N GLY A 80 2.94 2.62 3.43
CA GLY A 80 3.70 3.65 4.15
C GLY A 80 4.77 3.09 5.09
N THR A 81 4.54 1.93 5.70
CA THR A 81 5.48 1.32 6.66
C THR A 81 6.88 1.12 6.07
N ASN A 82 6.99 0.70 4.81
CA ASN A 82 8.29 0.54 4.18
C ASN A 82 8.85 1.88 3.70
N ASP A 83 7.98 2.76 3.21
CA ASP A 83 8.34 4.09 2.73
C ASP A 83 8.96 4.97 3.82
N GLN A 84 8.52 4.84 5.08
CA GLN A 84 9.08 5.61 6.21
C GLN A 84 10.57 5.36 6.40
N SER A 85 11.10 4.17 6.04
CA SER A 85 12.53 3.86 6.11
C SER A 85 13.38 4.76 5.21
N TRP A 86 12.79 5.28 4.13
CA TRP A 86 13.41 6.23 3.23
C TRP A 86 13.03 7.69 3.51
N THR A 87 11.77 7.98 3.83
CA THR A 87 11.30 9.37 3.99
C THR A 87 11.90 10.05 5.21
N LYS A 88 11.99 9.36 6.35
CA LYS A 88 12.69 9.80 7.59
C LYS A 88 12.32 11.23 8.00
N HIS A 89 11.05 11.64 7.83
CA HIS A 89 10.56 13.00 8.07
C HIS A 89 11.25 14.10 7.26
N ILE A 90 11.98 13.74 6.19
CA ILE A 90 12.58 14.72 5.27
C ILE A 90 11.49 15.25 4.35
N LYS A 91 11.22 16.56 4.44
CA LYS A 91 10.08 17.18 3.75
C LYS A 91 9.97 16.82 2.27
N GLU A 92 11.07 16.96 1.52
CA GLU A 92 11.10 16.70 0.07
C GLU A 92 10.77 15.24 -0.26
N ARG A 93 11.16 14.31 0.63
CA ARG A 93 10.85 12.88 0.48
C ARG A 93 9.40 12.60 0.85
N CYS A 94 8.88 13.24 1.90
CA CYS A 94 7.47 13.16 2.27
C CYS A 94 6.57 13.76 1.17
N ASP A 95 6.95 14.89 0.58
CA ASP A 95 6.23 15.48 -0.54
C ASP A 95 6.16 14.50 -1.74
N THR A 96 7.30 13.87 -2.08
CA THR A 96 7.34 12.85 -3.15
C THR A 96 6.50 11.61 -2.79
N PHE A 97 6.53 11.17 -1.53
CA PHE A 97 5.67 10.10 -1.05
C PHE A 97 4.18 10.45 -1.27
N CYS A 98 3.77 11.66 -0.89
CA CYS A 98 2.40 12.13 -1.08
C CYS A 98 1.97 12.08 -2.57
N GLU A 99 2.84 12.51 -3.48
CA GLU A 99 2.58 12.46 -4.93
C GLU A 99 2.35 11.01 -5.40
N LYS A 100 3.22 10.09 -4.97
CA LYS A 100 3.14 8.67 -5.35
C LYS A 100 1.93 7.96 -4.72
N TYR A 101 1.67 8.24 -3.44
CA TYR A 101 0.51 7.71 -2.72
C TYR A 101 -0.79 8.17 -3.39
N TYR A 102 -0.89 9.46 -3.71
CA TYR A 102 -2.04 10.02 -4.39
C TYR A 102 -2.25 9.41 -5.78
N ALA A 103 -1.20 9.29 -6.58
CA ALA A 103 -1.25 8.65 -7.89
C ALA A 103 -1.73 7.19 -7.81
N PHE A 104 -1.34 6.48 -6.74
CA PHE A 104 -1.82 5.12 -6.53
C PHE A 104 -3.30 5.08 -6.12
N LEU A 105 -3.79 6.05 -5.34
CA LEU A 105 -5.23 6.18 -5.07
C LEU A 105 -6.03 6.43 -6.35
N GLU A 106 -5.51 7.24 -7.27
CA GLU A 106 -6.13 7.45 -8.58
C GLU A 106 -6.19 6.16 -9.40
N MET A 107 -5.09 5.36 -9.41
CA MET A 107 -5.07 4.04 -10.03
C MET A 107 -6.10 3.10 -9.42
N LEU A 108 -6.18 3.03 -8.09
CA LEU A 108 -7.18 2.21 -7.40
C LEU A 108 -8.60 2.59 -7.82
N ARG A 109 -8.90 3.90 -7.89
CA ARG A 109 -10.20 4.40 -8.29
C ARG A 109 -10.51 4.13 -9.77
N GLU A 110 -9.53 4.31 -10.65
CA GLU A 110 -9.67 3.99 -12.08
C GLU A 110 -10.01 2.51 -12.29
N LYS A 111 -9.26 1.62 -11.65
CA LYS A 111 -9.44 0.18 -11.79
C LYS A 111 -10.68 -0.36 -11.07
N ASN A 112 -11.14 0.32 -10.02
CA ASN A 112 -12.27 -0.09 -9.19
C ASN A 112 -13.24 1.08 -8.96
N PRO A 113 -13.96 1.52 -10.00
CA PRO A 113 -14.74 2.76 -9.96
C PRO A 113 -15.89 2.78 -8.96
N SER A 114 -16.39 1.62 -8.52
CA SER A 114 -17.51 1.50 -7.58
C SER A 114 -17.10 1.19 -6.14
N SER A 115 -15.83 0.83 -5.90
CA SER A 115 -15.37 0.37 -4.58
C SER A 115 -15.29 1.50 -3.55
N TYR A 116 -15.53 1.16 -2.29
CA TYR A 116 -15.20 2.02 -1.17
C TYR A 116 -13.75 1.78 -0.75
N ILE A 117 -12.92 2.82 -0.70
CA ILE A 117 -11.50 2.71 -0.32
C ILE A 117 -11.35 3.07 1.17
N ILE A 118 -10.73 2.20 1.94
CA ILE A 118 -10.32 2.44 3.32
C ILE A 118 -8.81 2.49 3.34
N CYS A 119 -8.26 3.69 3.49
CA CYS A 119 -6.83 3.85 3.72
C CYS A 119 -6.53 3.69 5.20
N THR A 120 -5.43 3.03 5.52
CA THR A 120 -5.04 2.74 6.89
C THR A 120 -3.52 2.67 6.99
N TYR A 121 -3.00 3.08 8.14
CA TYR A 121 -1.58 3.04 8.45
C TYR A 121 -1.41 2.94 9.97
N GLY A 122 -0.30 2.42 10.43
CA GLY A 122 -0.01 2.20 11.83
C GLY A 122 0.59 0.81 12.05
N ILE A 123 0.41 0.25 13.24
CA ILE A 123 0.96 -1.01 13.74
C ILE A 123 2.48 -0.92 13.90
N MET A 124 3.28 -0.80 12.83
CA MET A 124 4.75 -0.75 12.89
C MET A 124 5.33 0.68 12.88
N GLY A 125 4.51 1.71 12.86
CA GLY A 125 4.94 3.11 12.87
C GLY A 125 3.83 4.06 12.44
N THR A 126 4.08 5.36 12.60
CA THR A 126 3.12 6.43 12.28
C THR A 126 3.79 7.63 11.60
N ASP A 127 4.99 7.48 11.07
CA ASP A 127 5.83 8.57 10.56
C ASP A 127 5.22 9.31 9.35
N LEU A 128 4.33 8.67 8.61
CA LEU A 128 3.64 9.23 7.43
C LEU A 128 2.13 9.41 7.64
N LEU A 129 1.68 9.39 8.90
CA LEU A 129 0.25 9.45 9.24
C LEU A 129 -0.41 10.73 8.73
N GLU A 130 0.22 11.88 8.96
CA GLU A 130 -0.33 13.19 8.55
C GLU A 130 -0.34 13.35 7.03
N GLU A 131 0.70 12.87 6.35
CA GLU A 131 0.81 12.83 4.91
C GLU A 131 -0.32 12.02 4.27
N GLU A 132 -0.56 10.81 4.78
CA GLU A 132 -1.62 9.95 4.26
C GLU A 132 -3.01 10.53 4.49
N ILE A 133 -3.29 11.06 5.68
CA ILE A 133 -4.56 11.74 5.97
C ILE A 133 -4.76 12.90 4.98
N SER A 134 -3.73 13.72 4.77
CA SER A 134 -3.79 14.85 3.84
C SER A 134 -4.07 14.39 2.40
N CYS A 135 -3.43 13.30 1.95
CA CYS A 135 -3.66 12.72 0.63
C CYS A 135 -5.10 12.21 0.48
N VAL A 136 -5.63 11.52 1.49
CA VAL A 136 -7.01 11.01 1.47
C VAL A 136 -8.03 12.14 1.47
N ASP A 137 -7.81 13.17 2.28
CA ASP A 137 -8.69 14.34 2.33
C ASP A 137 -8.66 15.14 1.01
N LYS A 138 -7.49 15.25 0.38
CA LYS A 138 -7.36 15.84 -0.95
C LYS A 138 -8.12 15.01 -1.98
N PHE A 139 -7.91 13.70 -2.00
CA PHE A 139 -8.58 12.79 -2.93
C PHE A 139 -10.11 12.88 -2.79
N LYS A 140 -10.60 12.91 -1.55
CA LYS A 140 -12.03 13.05 -1.27
C LYS A 140 -12.63 14.33 -1.84
N ARG A 141 -11.90 15.44 -1.76
CA ARG A 141 -12.35 16.75 -2.32
C ARG A 141 -12.33 16.78 -3.85
N GLU A 142 -11.36 16.08 -4.47
CA GLU A 142 -11.11 16.17 -5.92
C GLU A 142 -11.85 15.09 -6.72
N HIS A 143 -12.22 13.96 -6.08
CA HIS A 143 -12.86 12.83 -6.76
C HIS A 143 -14.25 12.50 -6.19
N ASP A 144 -14.30 11.80 -5.04
CA ASP A 144 -15.57 11.34 -4.46
C ASP A 144 -15.47 11.00 -2.96
N ASP A 145 -16.65 10.83 -2.32
CA ASP A 145 -16.77 10.52 -0.89
C ASP A 145 -16.57 9.03 -0.54
N ARG A 146 -16.31 8.16 -1.50
CA ARG A 146 -16.15 6.71 -1.27
C ARG A 146 -14.73 6.35 -0.87
N ILE A 147 -14.12 7.19 -0.08
CA ILE A 147 -12.80 6.99 0.53
C ILE A 147 -12.82 7.50 1.97
N LYS A 148 -12.11 6.83 2.84
CA LYS A 148 -11.83 7.34 4.20
C LYS A 148 -10.50 6.86 4.71
N TYR A 149 -9.96 7.58 5.68
CA TYR A 149 -8.81 7.16 6.47
C TYR A 149 -9.25 6.55 7.80
N VAL A 150 -8.61 5.45 8.20
CA VAL A 150 -8.81 4.77 9.50
C VAL A 150 -7.45 4.46 10.09
N PRO A 151 -6.95 5.25 11.06
CA PRO A 151 -5.66 4.97 11.68
C PRO A 151 -5.72 3.67 12.49
N LEU A 152 -4.64 2.91 12.45
CA LEU A 152 -4.45 1.73 13.30
C LEU A 152 -3.60 2.11 14.52
N PRO A 153 -3.81 1.48 15.67
CA PRO A 153 -2.93 1.67 16.83
C PRO A 153 -1.55 1.11 16.53
N VAL A 154 -0.51 1.73 17.10
CA VAL A 154 0.84 1.17 17.08
C VAL A 154 0.87 -0.07 17.96
N GLN A 155 1.57 -1.11 17.51
CA GLN A 155 1.78 -2.32 18.30
C GLN A 155 2.50 -2.01 19.62
N LEU A 156 2.12 -2.72 20.66
CA LEU A 156 2.77 -2.62 21.96
C LEU A 156 3.69 -3.83 22.17
N GLU A 157 4.85 -3.61 22.75
CA GLU A 157 5.76 -4.70 23.10
C GLU A 157 5.11 -5.71 24.06
N SER A 158 4.19 -5.24 24.91
CA SER A 158 3.40 -6.09 25.83
C SER A 158 2.53 -7.11 25.10
N ASP A 159 2.16 -6.85 23.85
CA ASP A 159 1.32 -7.75 23.04
C ASP A 159 2.16 -8.83 22.33
N GLY A 160 3.47 -8.76 22.49
CA GLY A 160 4.45 -9.61 21.82
C GLY A 160 4.84 -9.08 20.44
N ILE A 161 6.08 -9.30 20.07
CA ILE A 161 6.63 -8.95 18.76
C ILE A 161 7.05 -10.24 18.06
N GLY A 162 6.61 -10.40 16.82
CA GLY A 162 6.98 -11.50 15.94
C GLY A 162 8.34 -11.30 15.26
N ALA A 163 8.62 -12.05 14.21
CA ALA A 163 9.84 -11.91 13.43
C ALA A 163 9.91 -10.53 12.76
N ASP A 164 11.11 -9.98 12.65
CA ASP A 164 11.38 -8.70 11.99
C ASP A 164 10.50 -7.54 12.48
N TRP A 165 10.22 -7.50 13.78
CA TRP A 165 9.37 -6.49 14.44
C TRP A 165 7.91 -6.48 14.00
N HIS A 166 7.48 -7.49 13.24
CA HIS A 166 6.07 -7.63 12.89
C HIS A 166 5.22 -7.96 14.13
N PRO A 167 3.93 -7.57 14.14
CA PRO A 167 3.04 -7.92 15.22
C PRO A 167 2.99 -9.46 15.40
N SER A 168 3.04 -9.91 16.65
CA SER A 168 2.60 -11.27 16.96
C SER A 168 1.08 -11.30 16.88
N GLU A 169 0.47 -12.22 16.32
CA GLU A 169 -0.99 -12.43 16.10
C GLU A 169 -2.01 -11.42 16.67
#